data_1ec7ce6293eaae44d20a4bb8f9e13769
#
_entry.id   1ec7ce6293eaae44d20a4bb8f9e13769
#
_cell.length_a   1.000
_cell.length_b   1.000
_cell.length_c   1.000
_cell.angle_alpha   90.00
_cell.angle_beta   90.00
_cell.angle_gamma   90.00
#
_symmetry.space_group_name_H-M   'P 1'
#
loop_
_entity.id
_entity.type
_entity.pdbx_description
1 polymer ?
#
loop_
_entity_poly.entity_id
_entity_poly.type
_entity_poly.pdbx_seq_one_letter_code
_entity_poly.pdbx_strand_id
1 'polypeptide(L)'
;MTWSATALTLYPEMFPGTLGHSLAGRALADGLWSLTARNIRDFTTDKHRTVDDTPAGGGPGMVLRVDVLARAIAAVRGDGPVLVPSPRGHPLTQARVRDVAAGPGVTIVCGRFEGFDERLFTGDLGVEAVSIGDYILSGGEPAALIILDACVRLLPGVMGAALSGVSESFESGLLEYPHYTRPAEWAGHMIPEVLRSGDHAKVAAWRQARSEEDTRLRRPDLWERYSGARGRSPYGARDDEGE
;
A
#
# COMPACT_ATOMS: atom_id res chain seq x y z
N MET A 1 9.47 -19.73 2.42
CA MET A 1 10.44 -18.63 2.70
C MET A 1 9.70 -17.57 3.49
N THR A 2 10.34 -16.96 4.48
CA THR A 2 9.76 -15.83 5.23
C THR A 2 9.72 -14.59 4.35
N TRP A 3 8.59 -13.88 4.30
CA TRP A 3 8.47 -12.62 3.57
C TRP A 3 9.43 -11.59 4.16
N SER A 4 10.22 -10.92 3.32
CA SER A 4 11.29 -10.04 3.78
C SER A 4 11.15 -8.63 3.24
N ALA A 5 11.30 -7.64 4.12
CA ALA A 5 11.33 -6.23 3.75
C ALA A 5 12.73 -5.66 3.98
N THR A 6 13.19 -4.86 3.03
CA THR A 6 14.39 -4.03 3.20
C THR A 6 14.05 -2.57 2.98
N ALA A 7 14.38 -1.72 3.95
CA ALA A 7 14.25 -0.27 3.84
C ALA A 7 15.63 0.38 3.65
N LEU A 8 15.84 1.02 2.51
CA LEU A 8 16.97 1.92 2.28
C LEU A 8 16.56 3.34 2.69
N THR A 9 17.24 3.92 3.68
CA THR A 9 16.84 5.18 4.30
C THR A 9 18.07 5.93 4.82
N LEU A 10 17.93 7.22 5.10
CA LEU A 10 18.94 7.98 5.86
C LEU A 10 18.74 7.89 7.38
N TYR A 11 17.61 7.30 7.83
CA TYR A 11 17.18 7.20 9.24
C TYR A 11 16.72 5.78 9.59
N PRO A 12 17.63 4.80 9.67
CA PRO A 12 17.28 3.41 9.99
C PRO A 12 16.53 3.25 11.31
N GLU A 13 16.77 4.16 12.26
CA GLU A 13 16.14 4.21 13.58
C GLU A 13 14.62 4.50 13.53
N MET A 14 14.09 4.96 12.41
CA MET A 14 12.64 5.11 12.21
C MET A 14 11.92 3.78 12.01
N PHE A 15 12.67 2.70 11.81
CA PHE A 15 12.14 1.35 11.60
C PHE A 15 12.43 0.44 12.80
N PRO A 16 11.49 -0.47 13.16
CA PRO A 16 10.23 -0.77 12.49
C PRO A 16 9.11 0.23 12.77
N GLY A 17 9.33 1.27 13.60
CA GLY A 17 8.33 2.28 13.93
C GLY A 17 7.05 1.65 14.50
N THR A 18 5.89 2.04 13.97
CA THR A 18 4.58 1.50 14.36
C THR A 18 4.43 0.00 14.10
N LEU A 19 5.18 -0.54 13.13
CA LEU A 19 5.16 -1.98 12.79
C LEU A 19 5.81 -2.86 13.87
N GLY A 20 6.51 -2.29 14.84
CA GLY A 20 7.02 -3.01 16.02
C GLY A 20 5.94 -3.33 17.07
N HIS A 21 4.68 -2.94 16.83
CA HIS A 21 3.59 -3.07 17.79
C HIS A 21 2.42 -3.87 17.21
N SER A 22 1.47 -4.25 18.11
CA SER A 22 0.22 -4.94 17.76
C SER A 22 0.47 -6.24 16.98
N LEU A 23 -0.36 -6.52 15.96
CA LEU A 23 -0.29 -7.76 15.16
C LEU A 23 0.97 -7.81 14.31
N ALA A 24 1.34 -6.72 13.65
CA ALA A 24 2.54 -6.65 12.82
C ALA A 24 3.82 -6.90 13.66
N GLY A 25 3.90 -6.29 14.86
CA GLY A 25 5.04 -6.46 15.75
C GLY A 25 5.15 -7.87 16.34
N ARG A 26 4.01 -8.50 16.66
CA ARG A 26 3.99 -9.91 17.07
C ARG A 26 4.47 -10.81 15.93
N ALA A 27 3.93 -10.62 14.72
CA ALA A 27 4.32 -11.38 13.54
C ALA A 27 5.81 -11.23 13.20
N LEU A 28 6.38 -10.03 13.43
CA LEU A 28 7.81 -9.77 13.30
C LEU A 28 8.62 -10.57 14.33
N ALA A 29 8.19 -10.56 15.59
CA ALA A 29 8.82 -11.31 16.68
C ALA A 29 8.73 -12.83 16.46
N ASP A 30 7.62 -13.31 15.91
CA ASP A 30 7.38 -14.73 15.60
C ASP A 30 8.07 -15.17 14.28
N GLY A 31 8.72 -14.25 13.56
CA GLY A 31 9.47 -14.55 12.32
C GLY A 31 8.58 -14.84 11.10
N LEU A 32 7.30 -14.44 11.12
CA LEU A 32 6.40 -14.54 9.96
C LEU A 32 6.81 -13.59 8.83
N TRP A 33 7.44 -12.50 9.18
CA TRP A 33 8.10 -11.58 8.28
C TRP A 33 9.36 -11.02 8.92
N SER A 34 10.22 -10.39 8.11
CA SER A 34 11.44 -9.75 8.59
C SER A 34 11.63 -8.37 8.02
N LEU A 35 12.31 -7.49 8.74
CA LEU A 35 12.64 -6.14 8.30
C LEU A 35 14.11 -5.82 8.55
N THR A 36 14.78 -5.33 7.51
CA THR A 36 16.13 -4.82 7.59
C THR A 36 16.15 -3.36 7.15
N ALA A 37 16.52 -2.45 8.02
CA ALA A 37 16.75 -1.05 7.66
C ALA A 37 18.24 -0.79 7.45
N ARG A 38 18.61 -0.21 6.30
CA ARG A 38 19.99 0.06 5.92
C ARG A 38 20.17 1.54 5.61
N ASN A 39 21.26 2.10 6.14
CA ASN A 39 21.57 3.50 5.87
C ASN A 39 22.16 3.65 4.45
N ILE A 40 21.57 4.51 3.63
CA ILE A 40 22.04 4.82 2.27
C ILE A 40 23.49 5.33 2.29
N ARG A 41 23.90 6.02 3.36
CA ARG A 41 25.28 6.50 3.53
C ARG A 41 26.33 5.38 3.59
N ASP A 42 25.96 4.16 3.92
CA ASP A 42 26.87 3.01 3.98
C ASP A 42 27.35 2.56 2.59
N PHE A 43 26.69 3.04 1.53
CA PHE A 43 26.99 2.71 0.14
C PHE A 43 27.72 3.81 -0.63
N THR A 44 28.18 4.85 0.08
CA THR A 44 29.04 5.91 -0.48
C THR A 44 30.49 5.42 -0.56
N THR A 45 31.25 6.03 -1.46
CA THR A 45 32.68 5.72 -1.64
C THR A 45 33.59 6.86 -1.20
N ASP A 46 32.98 8.02 -0.91
CA ASP A 46 33.73 9.21 -0.49
C ASP A 46 33.85 9.32 1.04
N LYS A 47 34.89 10.05 1.50
CA LYS A 47 35.20 10.24 2.92
C LYS A 47 34.06 10.93 3.70
N HIS A 48 33.28 11.76 3.04
CA HIS A 48 32.21 12.55 3.67
C HIS A 48 30.86 11.83 3.66
N ARG A 49 30.79 10.66 3.05
CA ARG A 49 29.58 9.83 2.94
C ARG A 49 28.41 10.61 2.31
N THR A 50 28.73 11.34 1.22
CA THR A 50 27.83 12.25 0.53
C THR A 50 26.79 11.45 -0.29
N VAL A 51 25.50 11.69 -0.02
CA VAL A 51 24.37 10.97 -0.66
C VAL A 51 23.55 11.85 -1.59
N ASP A 52 23.77 13.15 -1.56
CA ASP A 52 22.98 14.18 -2.24
C ASP A 52 23.90 15.20 -2.92
N ASP A 53 23.35 15.96 -3.86
CA ASP A 53 24.04 17.04 -4.55
C ASP A 53 23.01 18.07 -5.01
N THR A 54 23.50 19.26 -5.45
CA THR A 54 22.67 20.31 -5.98
C THR A 54 21.94 19.87 -7.26
N PRO A 55 20.68 20.31 -7.47
CA PRO A 55 19.95 19.97 -8.70
C PRO A 55 20.67 20.46 -9.96
N ALA A 56 20.74 19.63 -10.98
CA ALA A 56 21.23 20.06 -12.30
C ALA A 56 20.32 21.16 -12.87
N GLY A 57 20.93 22.27 -13.31
CA GLY A 57 20.20 23.46 -13.75
C GLY A 57 19.92 24.46 -12.61
N GLY A 58 20.34 24.17 -11.38
CA GLY A 58 20.14 25.04 -10.20
C GLY A 58 18.74 24.85 -9.58
N GLY A 59 18.50 25.61 -8.53
CA GLY A 59 17.26 25.55 -7.76
C GLY A 59 17.52 25.32 -6.25
N PRO A 60 16.49 25.43 -5.41
CA PRO A 60 16.61 25.17 -3.98
C PRO A 60 16.73 23.69 -3.69
N GLY A 61 17.29 23.35 -2.53
CA GLY A 61 17.35 21.99 -2.02
C GLY A 61 18.47 21.15 -2.63
N MET A 62 18.39 19.85 -2.37
CA MET A 62 19.37 18.83 -2.76
C MET A 62 18.63 17.63 -3.36
N VAL A 63 19.29 16.84 -4.20
CA VAL A 63 18.73 15.65 -4.85
C VAL A 63 19.58 14.45 -4.49
N LEU A 64 18.96 13.33 -4.15
CA LEU A 64 19.64 12.07 -3.87
C LEU A 64 20.37 11.55 -5.12
N ARG A 65 21.63 11.23 -4.95
CA ARG A 65 22.55 10.81 -6.02
C ARG A 65 22.23 9.40 -6.51
N VAL A 66 22.03 9.26 -7.82
CA VAL A 66 21.70 7.97 -8.45
C VAL A 66 22.81 6.93 -8.30
N ASP A 67 24.09 7.33 -8.36
CA ASP A 67 25.23 6.40 -8.24
C ASP A 67 25.33 5.76 -6.84
N VAL A 68 24.97 6.48 -5.78
CA VAL A 68 24.88 5.95 -4.42
C VAL A 68 23.68 5.02 -4.29
N LEU A 69 22.52 5.46 -4.78
CA LEU A 69 21.28 4.66 -4.70
C LEU A 69 21.39 3.37 -5.51
N ALA A 70 21.98 3.41 -6.71
CA ALA A 70 22.20 2.23 -7.53
C ALA A 70 23.06 1.18 -6.82
N ARG A 71 24.18 1.60 -6.18
CA ARG A 71 25.01 0.71 -5.37
C ARG A 71 24.24 0.16 -4.16
N ALA A 72 23.47 1.00 -3.47
CA ALA A 72 22.68 0.57 -2.32
C ALA A 72 21.63 -0.48 -2.74
N ILE A 73 20.87 -0.20 -3.80
CA ILE A 73 19.87 -1.14 -4.32
C ILE A 73 20.53 -2.45 -4.73
N ALA A 74 21.59 -2.41 -5.53
CA ALA A 74 22.29 -3.60 -5.98
C ALA A 74 22.81 -4.48 -4.82
N ALA A 75 23.22 -3.85 -3.71
CA ALA A 75 23.74 -4.55 -2.54
C ALA A 75 22.68 -5.21 -1.66
N VAL A 76 21.43 -4.75 -1.70
CA VAL A 76 20.39 -5.19 -0.75
C VAL A 76 19.12 -5.76 -1.40
N ARG A 77 18.94 -5.57 -2.73
CA ARG A 77 17.73 -6.06 -3.40
C ARG A 77 17.61 -7.57 -3.31
N GLY A 78 16.42 -8.03 -2.89
CA GLY A 78 16.01 -9.41 -2.99
C GLY A 78 15.31 -9.71 -4.32
N ASP A 79 14.59 -10.82 -4.36
CA ASP A 79 13.82 -11.25 -5.54
C ASP A 79 12.49 -10.47 -5.72
N GLY A 80 12.11 -9.66 -4.73
CA GLY A 80 10.91 -8.82 -4.77
C GLY A 80 11.11 -7.50 -5.51
N PRO A 81 10.02 -6.71 -5.71
CA PRO A 81 10.11 -5.41 -6.34
C PRO A 81 10.92 -4.40 -5.51
N VAL A 82 11.48 -3.41 -6.20
CA VAL A 82 12.10 -2.23 -5.59
C VAL A 82 11.13 -1.06 -5.74
N LEU A 83 10.51 -0.64 -4.64
CA LEU A 83 9.53 0.44 -4.62
C LEU A 83 10.15 1.74 -4.11
N VAL A 84 9.81 2.84 -4.76
CA VAL A 84 10.22 4.19 -4.37
C VAL A 84 8.98 5.03 -4.11
N PRO A 85 8.66 5.35 -2.85
CA PRO A 85 7.58 6.28 -2.55
C PRO A 85 7.86 7.66 -3.16
N SER A 86 6.96 8.11 -4.04
CA SER A 86 7.05 9.37 -4.74
C SER A 86 5.65 9.87 -5.13
N PRO A 87 5.35 11.17 -5.00
CA PRO A 87 4.09 11.72 -5.51
C PRO A 87 3.94 11.60 -7.04
N ARG A 88 5.04 11.36 -7.76
CA ARG A 88 5.07 11.13 -9.22
C ARG A 88 4.85 9.67 -9.61
N GLY A 89 4.72 8.76 -8.62
CA GLY A 89 4.48 7.34 -8.85
C GLY A 89 3.03 7.00 -9.17
N HIS A 90 2.82 5.77 -9.64
CA HIS A 90 1.47 5.25 -9.78
C HIS A 90 0.80 5.07 -8.41
N PRO A 91 -0.52 5.34 -8.28
CA PRO A 91 -1.23 5.12 -7.02
C PRO A 91 -1.11 3.68 -6.53
N LEU A 92 -0.72 3.51 -5.27
CA LEU A 92 -0.71 2.20 -4.61
C LEU A 92 -2.15 1.71 -4.42
N THR A 93 -2.50 0.63 -5.09
CA THR A 93 -3.83 0.02 -4.97
C THR A 93 -3.78 -1.23 -4.12
N GLN A 94 -4.95 -1.66 -3.57
CA GLN A 94 -5.04 -2.92 -2.83
C GLN A 94 -4.63 -4.13 -3.69
N ALA A 95 -4.88 -4.10 -5.00
CA ALA A 95 -4.40 -5.13 -5.92
C ALA A 95 -2.87 -5.19 -5.94
N ARG A 96 -2.19 -4.04 -6.09
CA ARG A 96 -0.72 -3.99 -6.06
C ARG A 96 -0.15 -4.43 -4.72
N VAL A 97 -0.79 -4.06 -3.60
CA VAL A 97 -0.42 -4.54 -2.26
C VAL A 97 -0.49 -6.06 -2.17
N ARG A 98 -1.54 -6.68 -2.71
CA ARG A 98 -1.67 -8.15 -2.76
C ARG A 98 -0.56 -8.80 -3.57
N ASP A 99 -0.23 -8.25 -4.73
CA ASP A 99 0.85 -8.77 -5.58
C ASP A 99 2.20 -8.75 -4.83
N VAL A 100 2.49 -7.64 -4.14
CA VAL A 100 3.71 -7.51 -3.33
C VAL A 100 3.71 -8.48 -2.15
N ALA A 101 2.59 -8.60 -1.44
CA ALA A 101 2.45 -9.49 -0.29
C ALA A 101 2.54 -10.98 -0.68
N ALA A 102 2.06 -11.35 -1.87
CA ALA A 102 2.15 -12.71 -2.40
C ALA A 102 3.55 -13.08 -2.89
N GLY A 103 4.42 -12.09 -3.10
CA GLY A 103 5.80 -12.29 -3.54
C GLY A 103 6.75 -12.64 -2.39
N PRO A 104 8.06 -12.68 -2.65
CA PRO A 104 9.08 -13.04 -1.65
C PRO A 104 9.38 -11.93 -0.64
N GLY A 105 8.94 -10.69 -0.93
CA GLY A 105 9.22 -9.51 -0.11
C GLY A 105 9.32 -8.25 -0.95
N VAL A 106 9.92 -7.18 -0.37
CA VAL A 106 10.02 -5.87 -1.01
C VAL A 106 11.27 -5.11 -0.55
N THR A 107 11.89 -4.38 -1.45
CA THR A 107 12.88 -3.35 -1.11
C THR A 107 12.23 -1.98 -1.29
N ILE A 108 12.28 -1.11 -0.27
CA ILE A 108 11.73 0.26 -0.33
C ILE A 108 12.86 1.27 -0.17
N VAL A 109 12.96 2.22 -1.10
CA VAL A 109 13.96 3.29 -1.08
C VAL A 109 13.28 4.58 -0.63
N CYS A 110 13.58 5.03 0.58
CA CYS A 110 13.01 6.23 1.18
C CYS A 110 13.69 7.49 0.65
N GLY A 111 12.92 8.38 0.03
CA GLY A 111 13.40 9.67 -0.45
C GLY A 111 13.52 10.70 0.66
N ARG A 112 14.45 11.63 0.49
CA ARG A 112 14.63 12.84 1.30
C ARG A 112 14.97 14.02 0.41
N PHE A 113 15.02 15.23 0.96
CA PHE A 113 15.31 16.46 0.24
C PHE A 113 14.27 16.73 -0.86
N GLU A 114 14.72 17.10 -2.07
CA GLU A 114 13.86 17.32 -3.24
C GLU A 114 13.52 16.00 -3.98
N GLY A 115 14.01 14.87 -3.47
CA GLY A 115 13.76 13.57 -4.05
C GLY A 115 14.97 12.94 -4.73
N PHE A 116 14.75 12.34 -5.87
CA PHE A 116 15.68 11.45 -6.54
C PHE A 116 16.14 11.99 -7.88
N ASP A 117 17.37 11.71 -8.25
CA ASP A 117 17.81 11.86 -9.64
C ASP A 117 16.94 10.99 -10.57
N GLU A 118 16.40 11.60 -11.63
CA GLU A 118 15.46 10.95 -12.56
C GLU A 118 16.01 9.69 -13.20
N ARG A 119 17.32 9.58 -13.34
CA ARG A 119 18.00 8.39 -13.86
C ARG A 119 17.82 7.13 -13.01
N LEU A 120 17.37 7.27 -11.77
CA LEU A 120 16.94 6.14 -10.92
C LEU A 120 15.77 5.38 -11.56
N PHE A 121 14.85 6.09 -12.21
CA PHE A 121 13.62 5.54 -12.81
C PHE A 121 13.77 5.18 -14.28
N THR A 122 14.64 5.88 -15.01
CA THR A 122 14.84 5.68 -16.45
C THR A 122 15.98 4.70 -16.79
N GLY A 123 16.77 4.32 -15.80
CA GLY A 123 17.83 3.31 -15.95
C GLY A 123 17.31 1.88 -15.74
N ASP A 124 18.15 0.90 -16.08
CA ASP A 124 17.84 -0.54 -15.98
C ASP A 124 17.87 -1.10 -14.53
N LEU A 125 17.49 -0.26 -13.55
CA LEU A 125 17.51 -0.65 -12.14
C LEU A 125 16.26 -1.41 -11.70
N GLY A 126 15.22 -1.47 -12.54
CA GLY A 126 13.96 -2.15 -12.23
C GLY A 126 13.28 -1.57 -10.99
N VAL A 127 13.27 -0.24 -10.89
CA VAL A 127 12.68 0.52 -9.77
C VAL A 127 11.28 0.98 -10.17
N GLU A 128 10.32 0.86 -9.25
CA GLU A 128 8.93 1.27 -9.42
C GLU A 128 8.62 2.46 -8.51
N ALA A 129 8.22 3.60 -9.09
CA ALA A 129 7.71 4.72 -8.32
C ALA A 129 6.26 4.48 -7.93
N VAL A 130 5.92 4.65 -6.62
CA VAL A 130 4.57 4.44 -6.09
C VAL A 130 4.12 5.66 -5.29
N SER A 131 2.87 6.09 -5.47
CA SER A 131 2.23 7.14 -4.68
C SER A 131 1.27 6.54 -3.66
N ILE A 132 1.33 7.03 -2.42
CA ILE A 132 0.39 6.66 -1.35
C ILE A 132 -0.77 7.67 -1.22
N GLY A 133 -0.84 8.68 -2.09
CA GLY A 133 -1.88 9.70 -2.10
C GLY A 133 -1.35 11.06 -2.55
N ASP A 134 -2.27 11.99 -2.82
CA ASP A 134 -2.01 13.32 -3.38
C ASP A 134 -1.66 14.33 -2.28
N TYR A 135 -0.56 14.07 -1.57
CA TYR A 135 -0.01 14.97 -0.55
C TYR A 135 1.51 14.77 -0.44
N ILE A 136 2.20 15.78 0.08
CA ILE A 136 3.66 15.78 0.22
C ILE A 136 4.05 15.49 1.67
N LEU A 137 5.01 14.58 1.85
CA LEU A 137 5.63 14.25 3.13
C LEU A 137 7.05 14.81 3.18
N SER A 138 7.58 15.00 4.39
CA SER A 138 8.97 15.42 4.60
C SER A 138 10.02 14.36 4.24
N GLY A 139 9.60 13.14 3.96
CA GLY A 139 10.47 12.02 3.58
C GLY A 139 9.68 10.76 3.28
N GLY A 140 10.35 9.75 2.73
CA GLY A 140 9.73 8.50 2.28
C GLY A 140 9.45 7.49 3.39
N GLU A 141 9.99 7.64 4.60
CA GLU A 141 9.88 6.65 5.67
C GLU A 141 8.44 6.43 6.15
N PRO A 142 7.61 7.47 6.36
CA PRO A 142 6.20 7.25 6.69
C PRO A 142 5.45 6.51 5.57
N ALA A 143 5.74 6.82 4.31
CA ALA A 143 5.15 6.11 3.17
C ALA A 143 5.60 4.64 3.12
N ALA A 144 6.87 4.37 3.40
CA ALA A 144 7.40 3.01 3.51
C ALA A 144 6.67 2.21 4.60
N LEU A 145 6.44 2.81 5.77
CA LEU A 145 5.69 2.17 6.86
C LEU A 145 4.25 1.84 6.45
N ILE A 146 3.56 2.73 5.71
CA ILE A 146 2.22 2.50 5.17
C ILE A 146 2.22 1.32 4.17
N ILE A 147 3.16 1.29 3.24
CA ILE A 147 3.30 0.22 2.25
C ILE A 147 3.54 -1.13 2.97
N LEU A 148 4.44 -1.15 3.93
CA LEU A 148 4.76 -2.35 4.71
C LEU A 148 3.58 -2.82 5.53
N ASP A 149 2.85 -1.93 6.22
CA ASP A 149 1.66 -2.29 7.00
C ASP A 149 0.60 -2.93 6.11
N ALA A 150 0.31 -2.30 4.96
CA ALA A 150 -0.65 -2.82 3.99
C ALA A 150 -0.28 -4.23 3.49
N CYS A 151 1.02 -4.53 3.29
CA CYS A 151 1.49 -5.84 2.87
C CYS A 151 1.49 -6.85 4.02
N VAL A 152 2.06 -6.48 5.18
CA VAL A 152 2.26 -7.38 6.32
C VAL A 152 0.93 -7.92 6.86
N ARG A 153 -0.11 -7.09 6.92
CA ARG A 153 -1.44 -7.54 7.36
C ARG A 153 -2.08 -8.62 6.48
N LEU A 154 -1.63 -8.75 5.23
CA LEU A 154 -2.10 -9.78 4.29
C LEU A 154 -1.32 -11.09 4.37
N LEU A 155 -0.21 -11.12 5.10
CA LEU A 155 0.60 -12.32 5.22
C LEU A 155 -0.14 -13.39 6.04
N PRO A 156 -0.03 -14.68 5.67
CA PRO A 156 -0.63 -15.76 6.42
C PRO A 156 -0.21 -15.75 7.89
N GLY A 157 -1.19 -15.84 8.79
CA GLY A 157 -0.95 -15.91 10.24
C GLY A 157 -0.80 -14.55 10.95
N VAL A 158 -0.76 -13.43 10.23
CA VAL A 158 -0.68 -12.09 10.83
C VAL A 158 -2.05 -11.63 11.34
N MET A 159 -3.07 -11.70 10.50
CA MET A 159 -4.46 -11.40 10.90
C MET A 159 -5.13 -12.67 11.41
N GLY A 160 -5.81 -12.57 12.57
CA GLY A 160 -6.35 -13.72 13.33
C GLY A 160 -7.53 -14.46 12.70
N ALA A 161 -8.18 -13.91 11.68
CA ALA A 161 -9.30 -14.56 11.00
C ALA A 161 -9.15 -14.42 9.48
N ALA A 162 -9.04 -15.54 8.79
CA ALA A 162 -8.93 -15.60 7.32
C ALA A 162 -10.15 -14.97 6.59
N LEU A 163 -11.26 -14.75 7.28
CA LEU A 163 -12.50 -14.17 6.73
C LEU A 163 -12.60 -12.65 6.90
N SER A 164 -11.76 -12.01 7.72
CA SER A 164 -11.85 -10.56 7.92
C SER A 164 -11.41 -9.74 6.69
N GLY A 165 -10.61 -10.32 5.79
CA GLY A 165 -10.18 -9.66 4.55
C GLY A 165 -11.19 -9.72 3.40
N VAL A 166 -12.19 -10.60 3.44
CA VAL A 166 -13.10 -10.85 2.29
C VAL A 166 -14.13 -9.75 2.07
N SER A 167 -14.50 -9.01 3.13
CA SER A 167 -15.51 -7.93 3.07
C SER A 167 -14.94 -6.53 3.24
N GLU A 168 -13.63 -6.39 3.27
CA GLU A 168 -12.96 -5.09 3.42
C GLU A 168 -13.12 -4.20 2.18
N SER A 169 -12.99 -2.88 2.40
CA SER A 169 -12.98 -1.91 1.32
C SER A 169 -11.97 -2.28 0.23
N PHE A 170 -12.36 -2.07 -1.02
CA PHE A 170 -11.60 -2.33 -2.25
C PHE A 170 -11.48 -3.80 -2.68
N GLU A 171 -11.90 -4.79 -1.86
CA GLU A 171 -11.85 -6.20 -2.22
C GLU A 171 -12.83 -6.54 -3.36
N SER A 172 -14.06 -6.06 -3.24
CA SER A 172 -15.11 -6.22 -4.26
C SER A 172 -15.26 -5.01 -5.19
N GLY A 173 -14.36 -4.02 -5.09
CA GLY A 173 -14.47 -2.74 -5.79
C GLY A 173 -15.37 -1.72 -5.09
N LEU A 174 -15.91 -2.05 -3.92
CA LEU A 174 -16.75 -1.20 -3.10
C LEU A 174 -16.03 -0.77 -1.81
N LEU A 175 -16.55 0.26 -1.16
CA LEU A 175 -16.27 0.52 0.25
C LEU A 175 -17.00 -0.51 1.12
N GLU A 176 -16.42 -0.85 2.27
CA GLU A 176 -17.07 -1.67 3.26
C GLU A 176 -18.30 -0.98 3.85
N TYR A 177 -19.29 -1.76 4.26
CA TYR A 177 -20.48 -1.28 4.93
C TYR A 177 -20.17 -0.72 6.34
N PRO A 178 -21.03 0.18 6.90
CA PRO A 178 -20.81 0.73 8.23
C PRO A 178 -21.00 -0.32 9.33
N HIS A 179 -20.10 -0.30 10.30
CA HIS A 179 -20.13 -1.19 11.47
C HIS A 179 -20.82 -0.53 12.66
N TYR A 180 -21.52 -1.35 13.45
CA TYR A 180 -22.19 -0.95 14.69
C TYR A 180 -21.78 -1.89 15.81
N THR A 181 -21.70 -1.35 17.04
CA THR A 181 -21.43 -2.10 18.26
C THR A 181 -22.25 -1.56 19.43
N ARG A 182 -22.19 -2.19 20.59
CA ARG A 182 -22.86 -1.73 21.82
C ARG A 182 -22.39 -0.33 22.23
N PRO A 183 -23.29 0.44 22.88
CA PRO A 183 -24.67 0.15 23.26
C PRO A 183 -25.64 0.15 22.07
N ALA A 184 -26.85 -0.42 22.26
CA ALA A 184 -27.87 -0.50 21.19
C ALA A 184 -28.42 0.87 20.78
N GLU A 185 -28.40 1.83 21.71
CA GLU A 185 -28.71 3.23 21.51
C GLU A 185 -27.62 4.11 22.08
N TRP A 186 -27.24 5.14 21.33
CA TRP A 186 -26.33 6.17 21.79
C TRP A 186 -26.77 7.54 21.28
N ALA A 187 -27.01 8.48 22.19
CA ALA A 187 -27.45 9.85 21.90
C ALA A 187 -28.67 9.92 20.94
N GLY A 188 -29.65 9.05 21.11
CA GLY A 188 -30.83 8.97 20.26
C GLY A 188 -30.65 8.20 18.95
N HIS A 189 -29.46 7.72 18.66
CA HIS A 189 -29.16 6.92 17.48
C HIS A 189 -29.19 5.43 17.79
N MET A 190 -30.04 4.68 17.10
CA MET A 190 -30.22 3.24 17.28
C MET A 190 -29.34 2.46 16.30
N ILE A 191 -28.85 1.28 16.74
CA ILE A 191 -28.36 0.27 15.79
C ILE A 191 -29.50 -0.15 14.87
N PRO A 192 -29.32 -0.19 13.53
CA PRO A 192 -30.35 -0.66 12.61
C PRO A 192 -30.93 -2.01 13.03
N GLU A 193 -32.27 -2.10 13.05
CA GLU A 193 -32.98 -3.27 13.56
C GLU A 193 -32.60 -4.56 12.81
N VAL A 194 -32.38 -4.47 11.50
CA VAL A 194 -31.94 -5.61 10.68
C VAL A 194 -30.66 -6.26 11.21
N LEU A 195 -29.72 -5.48 11.76
CA LEU A 195 -28.45 -6.00 12.30
C LEU A 195 -28.65 -6.75 13.64
N ARG A 196 -29.83 -6.58 14.26
CA ARG A 196 -30.22 -7.22 15.54
C ARG A 196 -31.20 -8.37 15.35
N SER A 197 -31.66 -8.60 14.10
CA SER A 197 -32.72 -9.57 13.80
C SER A 197 -32.29 -11.03 13.88
N GLY A 198 -30.99 -11.32 13.80
CA GLY A 198 -30.48 -12.70 13.64
C GLY A 198 -30.71 -13.31 12.25
N ASP A 199 -31.38 -12.61 11.34
CA ASP A 199 -31.63 -13.04 9.96
C ASP A 199 -30.38 -12.74 9.09
N HIS A 200 -29.51 -13.71 8.94
CA HIS A 200 -28.26 -13.57 8.20
C HIS A 200 -28.46 -13.13 6.75
N ALA A 201 -29.53 -13.56 6.09
CA ALA A 201 -29.82 -13.18 4.70
C ALA A 201 -30.16 -11.68 4.61
N LYS A 202 -31.05 -11.18 5.50
CA LYS A 202 -31.37 -9.76 5.56
C LYS A 202 -30.19 -8.90 5.95
N VAL A 203 -29.35 -9.38 6.89
CA VAL A 203 -28.12 -8.69 7.29
C VAL A 203 -27.15 -8.58 6.10
N ALA A 204 -26.96 -9.65 5.33
CA ALA A 204 -26.09 -9.63 4.14
C ALA A 204 -26.61 -8.67 3.06
N ALA A 205 -27.91 -8.71 2.78
CA ALA A 205 -28.53 -7.78 1.82
C ALA A 205 -28.40 -6.31 2.25
N TRP A 206 -28.60 -6.03 3.53
CA TRP A 206 -28.43 -4.69 4.09
C TRP A 206 -26.97 -4.21 3.95
N ARG A 207 -25.99 -5.05 4.29
CA ARG A 207 -24.56 -4.73 4.16
C ARG A 207 -24.19 -4.38 2.72
N GLN A 208 -24.64 -5.21 1.76
CA GLN A 208 -24.40 -4.97 0.33
C GLN A 208 -25.00 -3.62 -0.11
N ALA A 209 -26.26 -3.35 0.26
CA ALA A 209 -26.92 -2.09 -0.09
C ALA A 209 -26.20 -0.87 0.50
N ARG A 210 -25.69 -0.97 1.73
CA ARG A 210 -24.91 0.12 2.35
C ARG A 210 -23.55 0.32 1.67
N SER A 211 -22.84 -0.76 1.34
CA SER A 211 -21.59 -0.67 0.59
C SER A 211 -21.78 0.02 -0.76
N GLU A 212 -22.82 -0.33 -1.50
CA GLU A 212 -23.15 0.30 -2.79
C GLU A 212 -23.51 1.78 -2.64
N GLU A 213 -24.35 2.12 -1.66
CA GLU A 213 -24.75 3.50 -1.40
C GLU A 213 -23.57 4.37 -0.95
N ASP A 214 -22.79 3.92 0.03
CA ASP A 214 -21.62 4.65 0.54
C ASP A 214 -20.57 4.84 -0.55
N THR A 215 -20.34 3.80 -1.37
CA THR A 215 -19.41 3.90 -2.50
C THR A 215 -19.87 4.94 -3.52
N ARG A 216 -21.14 4.91 -3.88
CA ARG A 216 -21.72 5.86 -4.84
C ARG A 216 -21.59 7.32 -4.35
N LEU A 217 -21.81 7.54 -3.04
CA LEU A 217 -21.82 8.88 -2.46
C LEU A 217 -20.41 9.41 -2.17
N ARG A 218 -19.52 8.56 -1.65
CA ARG A 218 -18.21 8.97 -1.13
C ARG A 218 -17.06 8.74 -2.09
N ARG A 219 -17.19 7.76 -3.00
CA ARG A 219 -16.16 7.37 -3.96
C ARG A 219 -16.77 7.11 -5.34
N PRO A 220 -17.29 8.17 -6.01
CA PRO A 220 -17.88 8.05 -7.35
C PRO A 220 -16.93 7.40 -8.37
N ASP A 221 -15.63 7.61 -8.24
CA ASP A 221 -14.59 6.98 -9.05
C ASP A 221 -14.56 5.43 -8.93
N LEU A 222 -14.80 4.90 -7.73
CA LEU A 222 -14.93 3.46 -7.50
C LEU A 222 -16.29 2.96 -8.00
N TRP A 223 -17.34 3.74 -7.79
CA TRP A 223 -18.69 3.38 -8.23
C TRP A 223 -18.77 3.25 -9.75
N GLU A 224 -18.19 4.16 -10.51
CA GLU A 224 -18.13 4.10 -11.97
C GLU A 224 -17.46 2.81 -12.46
N ARG A 225 -16.31 2.45 -11.86
CA ARG A 225 -15.61 1.20 -12.17
C ARG A 225 -16.43 -0.04 -11.84
N TYR A 226 -17.06 -0.07 -10.69
CA TYR A 226 -17.88 -1.19 -10.22
C TYR A 226 -19.13 -1.38 -11.09
N SER A 227 -19.88 -0.31 -11.37
CA SER A 227 -21.10 -0.35 -12.20
C SER A 227 -20.79 -0.64 -13.67
N GLY A 228 -19.73 -0.07 -14.21
CA GLY A 228 -19.27 -0.35 -15.57
C GLY A 228 -18.81 -1.80 -15.79
N ALA A 229 -18.22 -2.43 -14.78
CA ALA A 229 -17.87 -3.85 -14.83
C ALA A 229 -19.13 -4.76 -14.81
N ARG A 230 -20.18 -4.38 -14.08
CA ARG A 230 -21.47 -5.11 -14.06
C ARG A 230 -22.28 -4.95 -15.35
N GLY A 231 -22.16 -3.83 -16.05
CA GLY A 231 -22.82 -3.58 -17.33
C GLY A 231 -22.22 -4.32 -18.52
N ARG A 232 -21.00 -4.85 -18.37
CA ARG A 232 -20.36 -5.71 -19.36
C ARG A 232 -20.64 -7.18 -19.06
N SER A 233 -21.89 -7.62 -19.31
CA SER A 233 -22.21 -9.06 -19.31
C SER A 233 -21.39 -9.75 -20.41
N PRO A 234 -20.77 -10.92 -20.15
CA PRO A 234 -20.05 -11.67 -21.19
C PRO A 234 -21.00 -12.32 -22.24
N TYR A 235 -22.30 -12.03 -22.18
CA TYR A 235 -23.36 -12.61 -23.03
C TYR A 235 -24.14 -11.57 -23.85
N GLY A 236 -23.54 -10.46 -24.22
CA GLY A 236 -24.17 -9.44 -25.04
C GLY A 236 -23.40 -9.13 -26.30
N ALA A 237 -23.48 -9.97 -27.31
CA ALA A 237 -23.41 -9.66 -28.75
C ALA A 237 -23.33 -10.99 -29.56
N ARG A 238 -24.46 -11.65 -29.74
CA ARG A 238 -24.76 -12.36 -30.98
C ARG A 238 -26.00 -11.69 -31.53
N ASP A 239 -25.82 -10.63 -32.25
CA ASP A 239 -26.82 -10.14 -33.17
C ASP A 239 -26.52 -10.75 -34.51
N ASP A 240 -27.54 -11.49 -34.96
CA ASP A 240 -27.77 -12.02 -36.26
C ASP A 240 -27.35 -11.04 -37.37
N GLU A 241 -26.45 -11.47 -38.24
CA GLU A 241 -26.50 -11.11 -39.63
C GLU A 241 -26.88 -12.37 -40.38
N GLY A 242 -28.18 -12.50 -40.56
CA GLY A 242 -28.82 -13.37 -41.51
C GLY A 242 -29.77 -12.56 -42.38
N GLU A 243 -29.34 -12.22 -43.54
CA GLU A 243 -30.01 -12.28 -44.84
C GLU A 243 -29.25 -11.42 -45.85
#